data_aa053935cb6b5d296964af322a1df997
#
_entry.id   aa053935cb6b5d296964af322a1df997
#
_cell.length_a   1.000
_cell.length_b   1.000
_cell.length_c   1.000
_cell.angle_alpha   90.00
_cell.angle_beta   90.00
_cell.angle_gamma   90.00
#
_symmetry.space_group_name_H-M   'P 1'
#
loop_
_entity.id
_entity.type
_entity.pdbx_description
1 polymer ?
#
loop_
_entity_poly.entity_id
_entity_poly.type
_entity_poly.pdbx_seq_one_letter_code
_entity_poly.pdbx_strand_id
1 'polypeptide(L)'
;VRTVALNAKNNDYSLAGLETHAWACTTCGACMYECPVKVRHLDVIYGVRRAVVAEGRMDKKIGDVLLSASQFGNTMSTPNVDRHKWLLEMGVKHISEGAEYLLWVGCMGSFDGRSREIVKAFVEILRTAGMLDKVGVLGDEETCCGDPIRRLGEESRFQEIVLQNRDLFNRYGVKKVITICPHGYNVFKNEYPKFGVELEVYHHSEIIQKLAAEGRIDIKGGGVYTIHDPCYLARYNRVVKPQRDVVVKLGQLREPRRRGEKTFCCGAGGGNYWYDVPEEKRISHIRLEELVATGASTIVTLCPFCNAMLSDAARTKEIKIEIKDLAELTLAAIRRNSHTSQPLHDSHSSL
;
A
#
# COMPACT_ATOMS: atom_id res chain seq x y z
N VAL A 1 12.32 4.74 21.46
CA VAL A 1 13.22 3.65 21.92
C VAL A 1 14.17 4.14 22.99
N ARG A 2 15.00 5.20 22.75
CA ARG A 2 15.92 5.74 23.76
C ARG A 2 15.20 6.13 25.05
N THR A 3 14.06 6.81 24.95
CA THR A 3 13.24 7.21 26.09
C THR A 3 12.74 5.99 26.88
N VAL A 4 12.27 4.93 26.20
CA VAL A 4 11.86 3.67 26.85
C VAL A 4 13.01 3.04 27.61
N ALA A 5 14.18 2.96 27.01
CA ALA A 5 15.37 2.41 27.66
C ALA A 5 15.82 3.23 28.88
N LEU A 6 15.73 4.56 28.80
CA LEU A 6 16.07 5.45 29.92
C LEU A 6 15.07 5.33 31.07
N ASN A 7 13.77 5.26 30.77
CA ASN A 7 12.73 5.08 31.79
C ASN A 7 12.90 3.73 32.51
N ALA A 8 13.13 2.65 31.75
CA ALA A 8 13.40 1.33 32.33
C ALA A 8 14.64 1.35 33.24
N LYS A 9 15.72 2.04 32.84
CA LYS A 9 16.93 2.20 33.65
C LYS A 9 16.64 2.94 34.98
N ASN A 10 15.70 3.86 34.95
CA ASN A 10 15.31 4.65 36.14
C ASN A 10 14.16 4.01 36.92
N ASN A 11 13.79 2.76 36.62
CA ASN A 11 12.62 2.06 37.19
C ASN A 11 11.29 2.84 36.98
N ASP A 12 11.21 3.72 35.99
CA ASP A 12 10.00 4.41 35.60
C ASP A 12 9.31 3.60 34.51
N TYR A 13 8.35 2.79 34.91
CA TYR A 13 7.52 2.00 34.00
C TYR A 13 6.18 2.68 33.69
N SER A 14 6.01 3.96 34.08
CA SER A 14 4.83 4.71 33.70
C SER A 14 4.74 4.86 32.19
N LEU A 15 3.53 4.83 31.64
CA LEU A 15 3.29 5.09 30.22
C LEU A 15 3.39 6.58 29.88
N ALA A 16 3.44 7.45 30.89
CA ALA A 16 3.57 8.89 30.73
C ALA A 16 4.86 9.23 29.97
N GLY A 17 4.75 10.04 28.93
CA GLY A 17 5.86 10.39 28.05
C GLY A 17 6.27 9.32 27.04
N LEU A 18 5.89 8.06 27.19
CA LEU A 18 6.09 7.02 26.18
C LEU A 18 5.04 7.07 25.06
N GLU A 19 3.84 7.50 25.38
CA GLU A 19 2.68 7.50 24.47
C GLU A 19 2.91 8.39 23.25
N THR A 20 3.34 9.62 23.45
CA THR A 20 3.63 10.55 22.34
C THR A 20 4.67 9.97 21.38
N HIS A 21 5.73 9.33 21.91
CA HIS A 21 6.76 8.70 21.10
C HIS A 21 6.24 7.44 20.41
N ALA A 22 5.36 6.68 21.06
CA ALA A 22 4.76 5.50 20.46
C ALA A 22 3.84 5.88 19.31
N TRP A 23 3.03 6.93 19.45
CA TRP A 23 2.13 7.40 18.38
C TRP A 23 2.85 8.08 17.21
N ALA A 24 3.97 8.73 17.45
CA ALA A 24 4.81 9.29 16.39
C ALA A 24 5.52 8.21 15.54
N CYS A 25 5.54 6.95 15.99
CA CYS A 25 6.20 5.86 15.28
C CYS A 25 5.36 5.39 14.09
N THR A 26 5.91 5.47 12.89
CA THR A 26 5.29 4.98 11.64
C THR A 26 5.39 3.48 11.43
N THR A 27 5.88 2.73 12.40
CA THR A 27 6.09 1.26 12.32
C THR A 27 6.87 0.79 11.07
N CYS A 28 7.65 1.66 10.46
CA CYS A 28 8.36 1.38 9.21
C CYS A 28 9.51 0.37 9.34
N GLY A 29 9.91 -0.01 10.57
CA GLY A 29 10.96 -1.01 10.83
C GLY A 29 12.40 -0.56 10.55
N ALA A 30 12.65 0.71 10.21
CA ALA A 30 14.00 1.18 9.92
C ALA A 30 14.96 1.02 11.11
N CYS A 31 14.49 1.31 12.33
CA CYS A 31 15.26 1.11 13.55
C CYS A 31 15.67 -0.36 13.80
N MET A 32 14.80 -1.31 13.42
CA MET A 32 15.11 -2.75 13.52
C MET A 32 16.08 -3.21 12.42
N TYR A 33 15.91 -2.66 11.22
CA TYR A 33 16.76 -2.98 10.07
C TYR A 33 18.21 -2.51 10.29
N GLU A 34 18.38 -1.27 10.75
CA GLU A 34 19.70 -0.66 11.00
C GLU A 34 20.34 -1.10 12.33
N CYS A 35 19.60 -1.77 13.22
CA CYS A 35 20.12 -2.20 14.51
C CYS A 35 21.12 -3.35 14.35
N PRO A 36 22.41 -3.17 14.72
CA PRO A 36 23.42 -4.20 14.55
C PRO A 36 23.16 -5.44 15.42
N VAL A 37 22.50 -5.26 16.56
CA VAL A 37 22.15 -6.34 17.51
C VAL A 37 20.71 -6.84 17.37
N LYS A 38 20.01 -6.42 16.33
CA LYS A 38 18.66 -6.87 15.96
C LYS A 38 17.58 -6.72 17.05
N VAL A 39 17.65 -5.66 17.85
CA VAL A 39 16.61 -5.35 18.85
C VAL A 39 15.27 -5.11 18.17
N ARG A 40 14.23 -5.74 18.70
CA ARG A 40 12.85 -5.64 18.19
C ARG A 40 12.12 -4.43 18.80
N HIS A 41 12.54 -3.23 18.42
CA HIS A 41 12.01 -1.97 18.94
C HIS A 41 10.49 -1.82 18.78
N LEU A 42 9.93 -2.38 17.72
CA LEU A 42 8.49 -2.27 17.45
C LEU A 42 7.64 -3.07 18.44
N ASP A 43 8.17 -4.14 19.04
CA ASP A 43 7.42 -4.90 20.05
C ASP A 43 7.10 -4.02 21.26
N VAL A 44 8.05 -3.15 21.66
CA VAL A 44 7.83 -2.16 22.72
C VAL A 44 6.77 -1.14 22.31
N ILE A 45 6.86 -0.60 21.09
CA ILE A 45 5.88 0.37 20.56
C ILE A 45 4.46 -0.24 20.55
N TYR A 46 4.32 -1.47 20.08
CA TYR A 46 3.03 -2.16 20.10
C TYR A 46 2.53 -2.44 21.52
N GLY A 47 3.43 -2.80 22.45
CA GLY A 47 3.08 -2.98 23.86
C GLY A 47 2.49 -1.71 24.48
N VAL A 48 3.15 -0.57 24.29
CA VAL A 48 2.66 0.73 24.76
C VAL A 48 1.29 1.07 24.15
N ARG A 49 1.14 0.92 22.81
CA ARG A 49 -0.13 1.21 22.14
C ARG A 49 -1.27 0.34 22.65
N ARG A 50 -1.03 -0.97 22.85
CA ARG A 50 -2.03 -1.89 23.39
C ARG A 50 -2.47 -1.48 24.78
N ALA A 51 -1.55 -1.09 25.66
CA ALA A 51 -1.87 -0.62 26.99
C ALA A 51 -2.73 0.65 26.96
N VAL A 52 -2.33 1.65 26.16
CA VAL A 52 -3.07 2.91 26.02
C VAL A 52 -4.48 2.69 25.44
N VAL A 53 -4.62 1.80 24.46
CA VAL A 53 -5.93 1.46 23.88
C VAL A 53 -6.79 0.71 24.87
N ALA A 54 -6.25 -0.25 25.60
CA ALA A 54 -6.98 -1.00 26.65
C ALA A 54 -7.48 -0.10 27.78
N GLU A 55 -6.75 0.98 28.10
CA GLU A 55 -7.13 1.98 29.09
C GLU A 55 -8.03 3.10 28.55
N GLY A 56 -8.37 3.06 27.26
CA GLY A 56 -9.23 4.07 26.62
C GLY A 56 -8.60 5.46 26.48
N ARG A 57 -7.27 5.58 26.61
CA ARG A 57 -6.53 6.86 26.64
C ARG A 57 -5.99 7.31 25.28
N MET A 58 -6.39 6.66 24.20
CA MET A 58 -5.96 7.02 22.85
C MET A 58 -6.57 8.35 22.39
N ASP A 59 -5.90 8.99 21.42
CA ASP A 59 -6.46 10.14 20.73
C ASP A 59 -7.81 9.82 20.08
N LYS A 60 -8.72 10.80 20.06
CA LYS A 60 -10.06 10.63 19.47
C LYS A 60 -10.02 10.11 18.05
N LYS A 61 -9.14 10.66 17.19
CA LYS A 61 -9.02 10.23 15.79
C LYS A 61 -8.63 8.76 15.67
N ILE A 62 -7.80 8.25 16.57
CA ILE A 62 -7.46 6.84 16.63
C ILE A 62 -8.68 6.01 17.06
N GLY A 63 -9.41 6.47 18.09
CA GLY A 63 -10.65 5.85 18.52
C GLY A 63 -11.70 5.78 17.40
N ASP A 64 -11.86 6.85 16.63
CA ASP A 64 -12.77 6.91 15.50
C ASP A 64 -12.41 5.88 14.39
N VAL A 65 -11.12 5.67 14.11
CA VAL A 65 -10.66 4.64 13.16
C VAL A 65 -10.96 3.22 13.67
N LEU A 66 -10.72 2.95 14.94
CA LEU A 66 -11.02 1.65 15.55
C LEU A 66 -12.53 1.37 15.56
N LEU A 67 -13.33 2.39 15.89
CA LEU A 67 -14.78 2.33 15.85
C LEU A 67 -15.30 2.08 14.42
N SER A 68 -14.76 2.79 13.44
CA SER A 68 -15.09 2.62 12.02
C SER A 68 -14.83 1.18 11.55
N ALA A 69 -13.68 0.60 11.92
CA ALA A 69 -13.37 -0.78 11.61
C ALA A 69 -14.35 -1.78 12.24
N SER A 70 -14.90 -1.46 13.41
CA SER A 70 -15.90 -2.29 14.09
C SER A 70 -17.28 -2.16 13.48
N GLN A 71 -17.71 -0.94 13.14
CA GLN A 71 -19.06 -0.65 12.64
C GLN A 71 -19.21 -0.96 11.14
N PHE A 72 -18.21 -0.60 10.34
CA PHE A 72 -18.28 -0.68 8.88
C PHE A 72 -17.36 -1.74 8.27
N GLY A 73 -16.56 -2.43 9.07
CA GLY A 73 -15.57 -3.37 8.55
C GLY A 73 -14.43 -2.72 7.75
N ASN A 74 -14.24 -1.40 7.87
CA ASN A 74 -13.18 -0.66 7.19
C ASN A 74 -12.76 0.57 8.00
N THR A 75 -11.65 1.21 7.62
CA THR A 75 -11.08 2.38 8.32
C THR A 75 -11.45 3.73 7.68
N MET A 76 -12.41 3.74 6.76
CA MET A 76 -12.78 4.93 5.97
C MET A 76 -14.14 5.51 6.35
N SER A 77 -14.75 5.01 7.43
CA SER A 77 -16.06 5.44 7.95
C SER A 77 -17.17 5.45 6.90
N THR A 78 -17.13 4.50 5.97
CA THR A 78 -18.06 4.38 4.85
C THR A 78 -18.71 2.99 4.87
N PRO A 79 -20.04 2.86 4.71
CA PRO A 79 -20.70 1.56 4.59
C PRO A 79 -20.12 0.73 3.45
N ASN A 80 -20.08 -0.60 3.63
CA ASN A 80 -19.54 -1.51 2.62
C ASN A 80 -20.52 -1.74 1.44
N VAL A 81 -21.74 -1.29 1.53
CA VAL A 81 -22.72 -1.41 0.43
C VAL A 81 -22.16 -0.78 -0.84
N ASP A 82 -22.27 -1.48 -1.94
CA ASP A 82 -21.73 -1.10 -3.25
C ASP A 82 -20.20 -0.89 -3.28
N ARG A 83 -19.46 -1.45 -2.31
CA ARG A 83 -18.01 -1.28 -2.16
C ARG A 83 -17.25 -1.52 -3.47
N HIS A 84 -17.57 -2.60 -4.19
CA HIS A 84 -16.90 -2.95 -5.44
C HIS A 84 -17.85 -2.96 -6.66
N LYS A 85 -19.03 -2.36 -6.56
CA LYS A 85 -19.99 -2.27 -7.66
C LYS A 85 -19.35 -1.75 -8.95
N TRP A 86 -18.55 -0.69 -8.84
CA TRP A 86 -17.82 -0.11 -9.97
C TRP A 86 -16.79 -1.06 -10.61
N LEU A 87 -16.23 -2.04 -9.86
CA LEU A 87 -15.35 -3.08 -10.42
C LEU A 87 -16.15 -4.13 -11.17
N LEU A 88 -17.32 -4.53 -10.64
CA LEU A 88 -18.23 -5.44 -11.33
C LEU A 88 -18.71 -4.80 -12.65
N GLU A 89 -19.06 -3.50 -12.64
CA GLU A 89 -19.40 -2.74 -13.84
C GLU A 89 -18.23 -2.65 -14.84
N MET A 90 -16.99 -2.67 -14.38
CA MET A 90 -15.80 -2.81 -15.22
C MET A 90 -15.57 -4.25 -15.72
N GLY A 91 -16.44 -5.22 -15.40
CA GLY A 91 -16.34 -6.61 -15.83
C GLY A 91 -15.34 -7.45 -15.01
N VAL A 92 -14.94 -7.00 -13.82
CA VAL A 92 -14.28 -7.86 -12.84
C VAL A 92 -15.35 -8.73 -12.21
N LYS A 93 -15.20 -10.04 -12.26
CA LYS A 93 -16.20 -10.95 -11.69
C LYS A 93 -16.14 -11.03 -10.16
N HIS A 94 -17.20 -11.54 -9.54
CA HIS A 94 -17.15 -11.94 -8.15
C HIS A 94 -16.28 -13.19 -7.99
N ILE A 95 -15.58 -13.34 -6.87
CA ILE A 95 -14.67 -14.48 -6.61
C ILE A 95 -15.37 -15.84 -6.69
N SER A 96 -16.67 -15.89 -6.36
CA SER A 96 -17.49 -17.10 -6.45
C SER A 96 -17.70 -17.62 -7.88
N GLU A 97 -17.40 -16.82 -8.89
CA GLU A 97 -17.50 -17.20 -10.31
C GLU A 97 -16.27 -17.96 -10.82
N GLY A 98 -15.47 -18.52 -9.92
CA GLY A 98 -14.33 -19.38 -10.25
C GLY A 98 -13.06 -18.63 -10.67
N ALA A 99 -12.78 -17.49 -10.04
CA ALA A 99 -11.54 -16.79 -10.24
C ALA A 99 -10.34 -17.49 -9.57
N GLU A 100 -9.18 -17.46 -10.20
CA GLU A 100 -7.94 -18.02 -9.68
C GLU A 100 -7.30 -17.11 -8.61
N TYR A 101 -7.43 -15.81 -8.78
CA TYR A 101 -6.85 -14.79 -7.91
C TYR A 101 -7.95 -13.94 -7.29
N LEU A 102 -7.87 -13.71 -6.01
CA LEU A 102 -8.62 -12.66 -5.34
C LEU A 102 -7.85 -11.33 -5.48
N LEU A 103 -8.44 -10.33 -6.10
CA LEU A 103 -7.98 -8.94 -6.00
C LEU A 103 -8.51 -8.35 -4.69
N TRP A 104 -7.64 -8.25 -3.70
CA TRP A 104 -7.91 -7.53 -2.46
C TRP A 104 -7.68 -6.04 -2.68
N VAL A 105 -8.76 -5.30 -2.82
CA VAL A 105 -8.74 -3.87 -3.18
C VAL A 105 -8.26 -3.00 -2.00
N GLY A 106 -8.65 -3.39 -0.79
CA GLY A 106 -8.33 -2.67 0.45
C GLY A 106 -9.15 -1.39 0.64
N CYS A 107 -9.12 -0.84 1.85
CA CYS A 107 -9.94 0.32 2.19
C CYS A 107 -9.66 1.55 1.32
N MET A 108 -8.38 1.88 1.07
CA MET A 108 -8.02 3.01 0.20
C MET A 108 -8.49 2.80 -1.24
N GLY A 109 -8.22 1.64 -1.83
CA GLY A 109 -8.65 1.33 -3.19
C GLY A 109 -10.16 1.31 -3.37
N SER A 110 -10.90 0.97 -2.32
CA SER A 110 -12.36 0.93 -2.33
C SER A 110 -13.01 2.31 -2.17
N PHE A 111 -12.50 3.17 -1.27
CA PHE A 111 -13.22 4.35 -0.82
C PHE A 111 -12.54 5.69 -1.14
N ASP A 112 -11.23 5.70 -1.38
CA ASP A 112 -10.53 6.92 -1.79
C ASP A 112 -10.56 7.08 -3.32
N GLY A 113 -11.11 8.22 -3.79
CA GLY A 113 -11.29 8.47 -5.22
C GLY A 113 -9.98 8.46 -6.01
N ARG A 114 -8.89 8.96 -5.43
CA ARG A 114 -7.57 8.95 -6.08
C ARG A 114 -6.99 7.54 -6.18
N SER A 115 -7.15 6.75 -5.13
CA SER A 115 -6.67 5.37 -5.08
C SER A 115 -7.51 4.43 -5.97
N ARG A 116 -8.79 4.74 -6.22
CA ARG A 116 -9.61 4.02 -7.20
C ARG A 116 -9.01 4.08 -8.60
N GLU A 117 -8.42 5.19 -9.00
CA GLU A 117 -7.76 5.32 -10.31
C GLU A 117 -6.57 4.37 -10.45
N ILE A 118 -5.85 4.09 -9.36
CA ILE A 118 -4.78 3.07 -9.33
C ILE A 118 -5.36 1.68 -9.60
N VAL A 119 -6.46 1.33 -8.93
CA VAL A 119 -7.12 0.04 -9.12
C VAL A 119 -7.67 -0.08 -10.54
N LYS A 120 -8.34 0.95 -11.06
CA LYS A 120 -8.84 0.97 -12.44
C LYS A 120 -7.71 0.76 -13.44
N ALA A 121 -6.59 1.45 -13.26
CA ALA A 121 -5.43 1.28 -14.11
C ALA A 121 -4.90 -0.16 -14.08
N PHE A 122 -4.83 -0.76 -12.92
CA PHE A 122 -4.39 -2.15 -12.77
C PHE A 122 -5.37 -3.13 -13.43
N VAL A 123 -6.68 -2.95 -13.28
CA VAL A 123 -7.71 -3.77 -13.94
C VAL A 123 -7.60 -3.67 -15.47
N GLU A 124 -7.38 -2.48 -16.02
CA GLU A 124 -7.18 -2.31 -17.46
C GLU A 124 -5.89 -2.97 -17.97
N ILE A 125 -4.83 -2.98 -17.17
CA ILE A 125 -3.60 -3.75 -17.49
C ILE A 125 -3.92 -5.25 -17.54
N LEU A 126 -4.66 -5.77 -16.55
CA LEU A 126 -5.07 -7.18 -16.52
C LEU A 126 -5.93 -7.54 -17.73
N ARG A 127 -6.85 -6.64 -18.12
CA ARG A 127 -7.69 -6.79 -19.32
C ARG A 127 -6.83 -6.87 -20.58
N THR A 128 -5.95 -5.91 -20.78
CA THR A 128 -5.05 -5.85 -21.95
C THR A 128 -4.17 -7.09 -22.04
N ALA A 129 -3.72 -7.60 -20.89
CA ALA A 129 -2.92 -8.80 -20.80
C ALA A 129 -3.71 -10.12 -20.92
N GLY A 130 -5.06 -10.09 -21.10
CA GLY A 130 -5.90 -11.28 -21.13
C GLY A 130 -5.85 -12.09 -19.83
N MET A 131 -5.79 -11.40 -18.68
CA MET A 131 -5.75 -12.03 -17.34
C MET A 131 -6.98 -11.70 -16.50
N LEU A 132 -7.83 -10.79 -16.96
CA LEU A 132 -8.94 -10.29 -16.15
C LEU A 132 -9.94 -11.41 -15.76
N ASP A 133 -10.19 -12.35 -16.61
CA ASP A 133 -11.07 -13.52 -16.39
C ASP A 133 -10.59 -14.45 -15.27
N LYS A 134 -9.33 -14.35 -14.87
CA LYS A 134 -8.75 -15.10 -13.76
C LYS A 134 -8.82 -14.37 -12.42
N VAL A 135 -9.27 -13.13 -12.40
CA VAL A 135 -9.27 -12.27 -11.22
C VAL A 135 -10.70 -11.95 -10.79
N GLY A 136 -10.97 -12.11 -9.50
CA GLY A 136 -12.25 -11.79 -8.91
C GLY A 136 -12.11 -10.92 -7.66
N VAL A 137 -13.22 -10.31 -7.24
CA VAL A 137 -13.35 -9.48 -6.04
C VAL A 137 -14.39 -10.05 -5.09
N LEU A 138 -14.37 -9.63 -3.82
CA LEU A 138 -15.34 -10.05 -2.80
C LEU A 138 -16.61 -9.18 -2.75
N GLY A 139 -16.68 -8.11 -3.55
CA GLY A 139 -17.83 -7.20 -3.46
C GLY A 139 -17.92 -6.56 -2.07
N ASP A 140 -19.12 -6.53 -1.54
CA ASP A 140 -19.43 -5.94 -0.23
C ASP A 140 -18.92 -6.79 0.95
N GLU A 141 -18.52 -8.05 0.70
CA GLU A 141 -17.98 -8.94 1.72
C GLU A 141 -16.49 -8.63 2.05
N GLU A 142 -15.78 -7.85 1.23
CA GLU A 142 -14.42 -7.45 1.57
C GLU A 142 -14.43 -6.50 2.77
N THR A 143 -13.71 -6.85 3.82
CA THR A 143 -13.56 -6.02 5.01
C THR A 143 -12.14 -5.45 5.13
N CYS A 144 -11.76 -4.98 6.32
CA CYS A 144 -10.38 -4.57 6.60
C CYS A 144 -9.43 -5.78 6.60
N CYS A 145 -8.22 -5.60 6.11
CA CYS A 145 -7.16 -6.62 6.25
C CYS A 145 -6.63 -6.76 7.68
N GLY A 146 -6.99 -5.83 8.59
CA GLY A 146 -6.57 -5.81 9.98
C GLY A 146 -5.25 -5.08 10.25
N ASP A 147 -4.43 -4.77 9.23
CA ASP A 147 -3.13 -4.10 9.46
C ASP A 147 -3.27 -2.81 10.26
N PRO A 148 -4.12 -1.83 9.91
CA PRO A 148 -4.24 -0.59 10.69
C PRO A 148 -4.64 -0.85 12.13
N ILE A 149 -5.55 -1.77 12.36
CA ILE A 149 -6.11 -2.10 13.68
C ILE A 149 -5.02 -2.65 14.60
N ARG A 150 -4.23 -3.58 14.09
CA ARG A 150 -3.07 -4.12 14.82
C ARG A 150 -2.01 -3.06 15.10
N ARG A 151 -1.71 -2.19 14.10
CA ARG A 151 -0.71 -1.11 14.27
C ARG A 151 -1.16 -0.07 15.27
N LEU A 152 -2.45 0.16 15.39
CA LEU A 152 -3.04 1.06 16.40
C LEU A 152 -3.11 0.45 17.81
N GLY A 153 -2.86 -0.85 17.98
CA GLY A 153 -2.79 -1.49 19.29
C GLY A 153 -4.02 -2.30 19.67
N GLU A 154 -5.03 -2.40 18.81
CA GLU A 154 -6.23 -3.19 19.07
C GLU A 154 -6.04 -4.63 18.58
N GLU A 155 -5.36 -5.45 19.41
CA GLU A 155 -4.98 -6.82 19.04
C GLU A 155 -6.18 -7.77 18.99
N SER A 156 -7.15 -7.62 19.92
CA SER A 156 -8.34 -8.49 19.97
C SER A 156 -9.16 -8.36 18.70
N ARG A 157 -9.43 -7.12 18.30
CA ARG A 157 -10.16 -6.85 17.06
C ARG A 157 -9.40 -7.29 15.81
N PHE A 158 -8.07 -7.16 15.81
CA PHE A 158 -7.25 -7.70 14.71
C PHE A 158 -7.45 -9.21 14.58
N GLN A 159 -7.42 -9.97 15.67
CA GLN A 159 -7.63 -11.42 15.65
C GLN A 159 -9.03 -11.79 15.13
N GLU A 160 -10.07 -11.09 15.57
CA GLU A 160 -11.42 -11.28 15.05
C GLU A 160 -11.49 -11.05 13.53
N ILE A 161 -10.88 -9.97 13.02
CA ILE A 161 -10.81 -9.68 11.59
C ILE A 161 -10.09 -10.81 10.84
N VAL A 162 -8.98 -11.31 11.37
CA VAL A 162 -8.26 -12.43 10.74
C VAL A 162 -9.13 -13.68 10.63
N LEU A 163 -9.86 -14.02 11.71
CA LEU A 163 -10.75 -15.17 11.73
C LEU A 163 -11.93 -15.01 10.75
N GLN A 164 -12.54 -13.84 10.70
CA GLN A 164 -13.60 -13.52 9.74
C GLN A 164 -13.11 -13.64 8.29
N ASN A 165 -11.96 -13.08 7.97
CA ASN A 165 -11.37 -13.18 6.65
C ASN A 165 -10.93 -14.61 6.31
N ARG A 166 -10.43 -15.38 7.28
CA ARG A 166 -10.14 -16.81 7.11
C ARG A 166 -11.37 -17.60 6.67
N ASP A 167 -12.49 -17.38 7.36
CA ASP A 167 -13.73 -18.09 7.06
C ASP A 167 -14.27 -17.70 5.68
N LEU A 168 -14.09 -16.43 5.28
CA LEU A 168 -14.42 -15.93 3.95
C LEU A 168 -13.50 -16.56 2.87
N PHE A 169 -12.19 -16.62 3.10
CA PHE A 169 -11.25 -17.27 2.18
C PHE A 169 -11.54 -18.77 2.04
N ASN A 170 -11.89 -19.45 3.12
CA ASN A 170 -12.26 -20.85 3.08
C ASN A 170 -13.57 -21.08 2.30
N ARG A 171 -14.58 -20.22 2.48
CA ARG A 171 -15.87 -20.28 1.75
C ARG A 171 -15.67 -20.25 0.23
N TYR A 172 -14.76 -19.40 -0.24
CA TYR A 172 -14.52 -19.22 -1.68
C TYR A 172 -13.27 -19.95 -2.19
N GLY A 173 -12.62 -20.76 -1.36
CA GLY A 173 -11.43 -21.51 -1.74
C GLY A 173 -10.23 -20.63 -2.14
N VAL A 174 -10.13 -19.42 -1.60
CA VAL A 174 -9.07 -18.45 -1.94
C VAL A 174 -7.72 -18.99 -1.52
N LYS A 175 -6.78 -19.07 -2.48
CA LYS A 175 -5.39 -19.47 -2.28
C LYS A 175 -4.41 -18.38 -2.72
N LYS A 176 -4.79 -17.57 -3.71
CA LYS A 176 -3.93 -16.54 -4.32
C LYS A 176 -4.57 -15.17 -4.17
N VAL A 177 -3.83 -14.22 -3.63
CA VAL A 177 -4.28 -12.85 -3.40
C VAL A 177 -3.36 -11.88 -4.13
N ILE A 178 -3.95 -10.96 -4.89
CA ILE A 178 -3.26 -9.80 -5.45
C ILE A 178 -3.71 -8.57 -4.67
N THR A 179 -2.80 -7.69 -4.29
CA THR A 179 -3.17 -6.41 -3.66
C THR A 179 -2.32 -5.25 -4.17
N ILE A 180 -2.90 -4.04 -4.17
CA ILE A 180 -2.19 -2.80 -4.48
C ILE A 180 -1.53 -2.18 -3.24
N CYS A 181 -1.81 -2.72 -2.06
CA CYS A 181 -1.37 -2.14 -0.79
C CYS A 181 -0.30 -3.00 -0.09
N PRO A 182 0.92 -2.48 0.12
CA PRO A 182 1.99 -3.18 0.84
C PRO A 182 1.64 -3.57 2.27
N HIS A 183 0.72 -2.86 2.93
CA HIS A 183 0.24 -3.19 4.27
C HIS A 183 -0.60 -4.48 4.23
N GLY A 184 -1.56 -4.57 3.30
CA GLY A 184 -2.32 -5.79 3.03
C GLY A 184 -1.40 -6.95 2.62
N TYR A 185 -0.46 -6.70 1.71
CA TYR A 185 0.55 -7.68 1.31
C TYR A 185 1.28 -8.27 2.53
N ASN A 186 1.79 -7.39 3.40
CA ASN A 186 2.56 -7.82 4.56
C ASN A 186 1.73 -8.60 5.57
N VAL A 187 0.51 -8.15 5.87
CA VAL A 187 -0.33 -8.80 6.88
C VAL A 187 -0.77 -10.19 6.42
N PHE A 188 -1.19 -10.33 5.16
CA PHE A 188 -1.56 -11.63 4.60
C PHE A 188 -0.39 -12.60 4.53
N LYS A 189 0.78 -12.13 4.11
CA LYS A 189 1.96 -12.98 3.93
C LYS A 189 2.65 -13.38 5.24
N ASN A 190 2.74 -12.48 6.21
CA ASN A 190 3.61 -12.66 7.39
C ASN A 190 2.85 -12.80 8.71
N GLU A 191 1.58 -12.40 8.76
CA GLU A 191 0.85 -12.36 10.01
C GLU A 191 -0.32 -13.34 10.03
N TYR A 192 -1.06 -13.48 8.95
CA TYR A 192 -2.16 -14.45 8.80
C TYR A 192 -1.74 -15.92 8.96
N PRO A 193 -0.52 -16.36 8.53
CA PRO A 193 -0.07 -17.73 8.77
C PRO A 193 -0.05 -18.14 10.24
N LYS A 194 0.12 -17.19 11.17
CA LYS A 194 0.06 -17.45 12.62
C LYS A 194 -1.33 -17.85 13.11
N PHE A 195 -2.35 -17.66 12.27
CA PHE A 195 -3.75 -18.00 12.53
C PHE A 195 -4.24 -19.12 11.61
N GLY A 196 -3.31 -19.86 10.98
CA GLY A 196 -3.61 -20.99 10.09
C GLY A 196 -4.14 -20.58 8.71
N VAL A 197 -3.85 -19.36 8.26
CA VAL A 197 -4.25 -18.87 6.93
C VAL A 197 -3.02 -18.71 6.06
N GLU A 198 -2.78 -19.64 5.15
CA GLU A 198 -1.65 -19.61 4.22
C GLU A 198 -2.13 -19.22 2.82
N LEU A 199 -1.54 -18.16 2.27
CA LEU A 199 -1.90 -17.57 0.99
C LEU A 199 -0.63 -17.31 0.16
N GLU A 200 -0.74 -17.52 -1.14
CA GLU A 200 0.19 -16.94 -2.11
C GLU A 200 -0.19 -15.48 -2.34
N VAL A 201 0.63 -14.57 -1.85
CA VAL A 201 0.33 -13.14 -1.89
C VAL A 201 1.23 -12.44 -2.90
N TYR A 202 0.61 -11.69 -3.81
CA TYR A 202 1.26 -10.92 -4.86
C TYR A 202 0.95 -9.44 -4.71
N HIS A 203 1.98 -8.61 -4.84
CA HIS A 203 1.78 -7.18 -5.01
C HIS A 203 1.54 -6.87 -6.50
N HIS A 204 0.71 -5.87 -6.82
CA HIS A 204 0.40 -5.54 -8.20
C HIS A 204 1.64 -5.28 -9.06
N SER A 205 2.72 -4.74 -8.48
CA SER A 205 3.99 -4.54 -9.19
C SER A 205 4.67 -5.84 -9.65
N GLU A 206 4.49 -6.93 -8.88
CA GLU A 206 5.02 -8.25 -9.26
C GLU A 206 4.24 -8.83 -10.44
N ILE A 207 2.91 -8.63 -10.45
CA ILE A 207 2.06 -9.04 -11.58
C ILE A 207 2.40 -8.23 -12.84
N ILE A 208 2.51 -6.91 -12.73
CA ILE A 208 2.87 -6.04 -13.87
C ILE A 208 4.24 -6.45 -14.43
N GLN A 209 5.23 -6.67 -13.57
CA GLN A 209 6.56 -7.12 -13.99
C GLN A 209 6.51 -8.45 -14.72
N LYS A 210 5.75 -9.42 -14.19
CA LYS A 210 5.56 -10.73 -14.80
C LYS A 210 4.93 -10.61 -16.20
N LEU A 211 3.83 -9.86 -16.33
CA LEU A 211 3.14 -9.65 -17.61
C LEU A 211 4.05 -8.97 -18.64
N ALA A 212 4.87 -8.01 -18.20
CA ALA A 212 5.84 -7.34 -19.07
C ALA A 212 7.02 -8.26 -19.48
N ALA A 213 7.44 -9.16 -18.61
CA ALA A 213 8.48 -10.14 -18.90
C ALA A 213 7.99 -11.23 -19.87
N GLU A 214 6.72 -11.63 -19.76
CA GLU A 214 6.04 -12.58 -20.64
C GLU A 214 5.65 -11.97 -22.02
N GLY A 215 5.90 -10.66 -22.22
CA GLY A 215 5.52 -9.98 -23.47
C GLY A 215 4.01 -9.76 -23.65
N ARG A 216 3.22 -9.94 -22.58
CA ARG A 216 1.75 -9.77 -22.61
C ARG A 216 1.32 -8.30 -22.57
N ILE A 217 2.20 -7.41 -22.18
CA ILE A 217 2.05 -5.96 -22.24
C ILE A 217 3.34 -5.31 -22.77
N ASP A 218 3.18 -4.32 -23.66
CA ASP A 218 4.30 -3.51 -24.15
C ASP A 218 4.32 -2.16 -23.41
N ILE A 219 5.41 -1.93 -22.68
CA ILE A 219 5.55 -0.78 -21.76
C ILE A 219 6.77 0.08 -22.09
N LYS A 220 6.94 0.45 -23.36
CA LYS A 220 8.01 1.37 -23.77
C LYS A 220 7.61 2.82 -23.48
N GLY A 221 8.56 3.61 -22.99
CA GLY A 221 8.35 5.02 -22.69
C GLY A 221 9.64 5.83 -22.73
N GLY A 222 9.62 7.11 -22.30
CA GLY A 222 10.77 8.03 -22.36
C GLY A 222 10.84 9.01 -21.20
N GLY A 223 10.13 8.76 -20.10
CA GLY A 223 10.13 9.64 -18.92
C GLY A 223 11.37 9.52 -18.05
N VAL A 224 11.49 10.43 -17.07
CA VAL A 224 12.52 10.39 -16.02
C VAL A 224 11.84 10.17 -14.68
N TYR A 225 12.12 9.06 -14.05
CA TYR A 225 11.39 8.55 -12.89
C TYR A 225 12.28 8.40 -11.67
N THR A 226 11.70 8.58 -10.48
CA THR A 226 12.28 8.16 -9.21
C THR A 226 11.27 7.31 -8.45
N ILE A 227 11.74 6.30 -7.69
CA ILE A 227 10.86 5.37 -6.98
C ILE A 227 10.82 5.70 -5.50
N HIS A 228 9.61 5.83 -4.95
CA HIS A 228 9.39 5.70 -3.52
C HIS A 228 9.13 4.24 -3.19
N ASP A 229 10.12 3.54 -2.62
CA ASP A 229 9.94 2.18 -2.12
C ASP A 229 9.10 2.18 -0.83
N PRO A 230 7.90 1.56 -0.78
CA PRO A 230 7.15 1.44 0.46
C PRO A 230 7.87 0.53 1.45
N CYS A 231 7.96 0.96 2.72
CA CYS A 231 8.72 0.21 3.72
C CYS A 231 8.19 -1.21 3.96
N TYR A 232 6.87 -1.41 3.92
CA TYR A 232 6.26 -2.72 4.09
C TYR A 232 6.49 -3.67 2.90
N LEU A 233 6.72 -3.13 1.70
CA LEU A 233 7.09 -3.93 0.54
C LEU A 233 8.61 -4.19 0.50
N ALA A 234 9.39 -3.12 0.57
CA ALA A 234 10.84 -3.19 0.38
C ALA A 234 11.60 -3.74 1.59
N ARG A 235 11.35 -3.20 2.80
CA ARG A 235 12.11 -3.58 4.02
C ARG A 235 11.59 -4.84 4.66
N TYR A 236 10.28 -4.98 4.83
CA TYR A 236 9.68 -6.16 5.46
C TYR A 236 9.67 -7.38 4.54
N ASN A 237 9.46 -7.18 3.25
CA ASN A 237 9.25 -8.26 2.29
C ASN A 237 10.33 -8.38 1.21
N ARG A 238 11.30 -7.46 1.15
CA ARG A 238 12.43 -7.44 0.20
C ARG A 238 12.01 -7.41 -1.27
N VAL A 239 10.81 -6.96 -1.56
CA VAL A 239 10.30 -6.78 -2.93
C VAL A 239 10.75 -5.41 -3.41
N VAL A 240 11.86 -5.37 -4.14
CA VAL A 240 12.49 -4.14 -4.66
C VAL A 240 12.83 -4.22 -6.15
N LYS A 241 12.90 -5.43 -6.70
CA LYS A 241 13.29 -5.65 -8.09
C LYS A 241 12.14 -5.43 -9.10
N PRO A 242 10.91 -5.95 -8.87
CA PRO A 242 9.83 -5.88 -9.85
C PRO A 242 9.53 -4.47 -10.35
N GLN A 243 9.41 -3.50 -9.44
CA GLN A 243 9.13 -2.11 -9.80
C GLN A 243 10.26 -1.47 -10.60
N ARG A 244 11.52 -1.83 -10.32
CA ARG A 244 12.68 -1.33 -11.08
C ARG A 244 12.69 -1.88 -12.49
N ASP A 245 12.45 -3.18 -12.64
CA ASP A 245 12.38 -3.85 -13.96
C ASP A 245 11.31 -3.20 -14.85
N VAL A 246 10.20 -2.76 -14.28
CA VAL A 246 9.13 -2.05 -14.99
C VAL A 246 9.54 -0.61 -15.30
N VAL A 247 10.06 0.13 -14.32
CA VAL A 247 10.39 1.55 -14.50
C VAL A 247 11.51 1.76 -15.53
N VAL A 248 12.52 0.88 -15.59
CA VAL A 248 13.57 1.00 -16.61
C VAL A 248 13.07 0.75 -18.03
N LYS A 249 11.96 0.05 -18.22
CA LYS A 249 11.28 -0.06 -19.52
C LYS A 249 10.46 1.19 -19.85
N LEU A 250 9.92 1.86 -18.81
CA LEU A 250 9.19 3.12 -18.96
C LEU A 250 10.10 4.31 -19.26
N GLY A 251 11.38 4.25 -18.86
CA GLY A 251 12.34 5.31 -19.11
C GLY A 251 13.54 5.32 -18.17
N GLN A 252 14.12 6.49 -17.95
CA GLN A 252 15.29 6.66 -17.11
C GLN A 252 14.91 6.62 -15.63
N LEU A 253 15.51 5.69 -14.86
CA LEU A 253 15.39 5.64 -13.40
C LEU A 253 16.50 6.46 -12.74
N ARG A 254 16.12 7.37 -11.85
CA ARG A 254 17.01 8.13 -10.95
C ARG A 254 16.72 7.74 -9.51
N GLU A 255 17.65 7.02 -8.90
CA GLU A 255 17.48 6.49 -7.55
C GLU A 255 17.72 7.56 -6.48
N PRO A 256 16.84 7.66 -5.46
CA PRO A 256 17.11 8.51 -4.32
C PRO A 256 18.21 7.92 -3.42
N ARG A 257 18.80 8.74 -2.55
CA ARG A 257 19.84 8.30 -1.63
C ARG A 257 19.41 7.11 -0.77
N ARG A 258 18.21 7.19 -0.15
CA ARG A 258 17.61 6.12 0.67
C ARG A 258 16.59 5.34 -0.16
N ARG A 259 16.96 4.14 -0.61
CA ARG A 259 16.18 3.30 -1.53
C ARG A 259 16.16 1.84 -1.11
N GLY A 260 15.32 1.04 -1.72
CA GLY A 260 15.18 -0.39 -1.45
C GLY A 260 14.87 -0.64 0.02
N GLU A 261 15.54 -1.61 0.64
CA GLU A 261 15.37 -1.93 2.05
C GLU A 261 15.76 -0.77 3.00
N LYS A 262 16.65 0.13 2.55
CA LYS A 262 17.05 1.34 3.30
C LYS A 262 16.15 2.55 3.04
N THR A 263 15.02 2.37 2.38
CA THR A 263 14.07 3.44 2.05
C THR A 263 13.70 4.29 3.27
N PHE A 264 13.45 5.59 3.03
CA PHE A 264 12.84 6.44 4.04
C PHE A 264 11.31 6.39 3.94
N CYS A 265 10.63 6.40 5.08
CA CYS A 265 9.16 6.24 5.16
C CYS A 265 8.42 7.45 4.54
N CYS A 266 7.22 7.20 4.00
CA CYS A 266 6.30 8.27 3.58
C CYS A 266 5.58 8.95 4.74
N GLY A 267 5.55 8.32 5.92
CA GLY A 267 4.89 8.87 7.10
C GLY A 267 3.52 8.28 7.44
N ALA A 268 2.87 7.51 6.56
CA ALA A 268 1.51 7.03 6.78
C ALA A 268 1.39 5.89 7.80
N GLY A 269 2.42 5.04 7.92
CA GLY A 269 2.35 3.82 8.71
C GLY A 269 2.10 4.05 10.20
N GLY A 270 1.71 2.99 10.91
CA GLY A 270 1.48 3.05 12.35
C GLY A 270 0.28 3.91 12.77
N GLY A 271 -0.64 4.19 11.86
CA GLY A 271 -1.80 5.04 12.12
C GLY A 271 -1.56 6.53 11.89
N ASN A 272 -0.33 6.93 11.50
CA ASN A 272 0.00 8.34 11.28
C ASN A 272 -0.71 8.96 10.06
N TYR A 273 -1.40 8.18 9.28
CA TYR A 273 -2.33 8.68 8.25
C TYR A 273 -3.53 9.41 8.89
N TRP A 274 -3.98 8.97 10.05
CA TRP A 274 -5.12 9.53 10.78
C TRP A 274 -4.72 10.43 11.96
N TYR A 275 -3.48 10.30 12.45
CA TYR A 275 -2.97 11.04 13.60
C TYR A 275 -2.13 12.23 13.14
N ASP A 276 -2.43 13.42 13.67
CA ASP A 276 -1.71 14.65 13.30
C ASP A 276 -0.32 14.71 13.94
N VAL A 277 0.67 14.95 13.08
CA VAL A 277 2.04 15.29 13.48
C VAL A 277 2.28 16.75 13.12
N PRO A 278 2.94 17.56 13.98
CA PRO A 278 3.29 18.94 13.65
C PRO A 278 3.94 19.05 12.27
N GLU A 279 3.55 20.06 11.48
CA GLU A 279 3.89 20.14 10.06
C GLU A 279 5.40 20.20 9.81
N GLU A 280 6.15 20.97 10.61
CA GLU A 280 7.61 21.08 10.54
C GLU A 280 8.34 19.77 10.78
N LYS A 281 7.67 18.77 11.35
CA LYS A 281 8.22 17.43 11.64
C LYS A 281 7.65 16.33 10.73
N ARG A 282 6.88 16.68 9.72
CA ARG A 282 6.26 15.68 8.83
C ARG A 282 7.32 14.90 8.05
N ILE A 283 7.27 13.58 8.22
CA ILE A 283 8.16 12.62 7.55
C ILE A 283 7.95 12.69 6.02
N SER A 284 6.70 12.89 5.57
CA SER A 284 6.36 13.00 4.15
C SER A 284 7.07 14.15 3.45
N HIS A 285 7.25 15.30 4.12
CA HIS A 285 7.97 16.46 3.57
C HIS A 285 9.44 16.13 3.34
N ILE A 286 10.11 15.52 4.34
CA ILE A 286 11.53 15.10 4.25
C ILE A 286 11.70 14.08 3.11
N ARG A 287 10.75 13.13 2.99
CA ARG A 287 10.82 12.12 1.92
C ARG A 287 10.59 12.72 0.54
N LEU A 288 9.64 13.63 0.41
CA LEU A 288 9.38 14.34 -0.83
C LEU A 288 10.62 15.09 -1.31
N GLU A 289 11.27 15.86 -0.45
CA GLU A 289 12.48 16.62 -0.77
C GLU A 289 13.61 15.72 -1.28
N GLU A 290 13.80 14.55 -0.65
CA GLU A 290 14.79 13.56 -1.09
C GLU A 290 14.48 12.99 -2.49
N LEU A 291 13.21 12.77 -2.80
CA LEU A 291 12.77 12.28 -4.10
C LEU A 291 12.92 13.37 -5.19
N VAL A 292 12.51 14.59 -4.88
CA VAL A 292 12.67 15.75 -5.78
C VAL A 292 14.14 16.04 -6.10
N ALA A 293 15.02 15.88 -5.12
CA ALA A 293 16.47 16.08 -5.30
C ALA A 293 17.12 15.13 -6.31
N THR A 294 16.43 14.06 -6.76
CA THR A 294 16.90 13.20 -7.84
C THR A 294 16.84 13.87 -9.21
N GLY A 295 16.08 14.97 -9.34
CA GLY A 295 15.82 15.65 -10.62
C GLY A 295 14.92 14.83 -11.57
N ALA A 296 14.17 13.84 -11.07
CA ALA A 296 13.15 13.16 -11.84
C ALA A 296 11.92 14.04 -12.01
N SER A 297 11.20 13.87 -13.13
CA SER A 297 9.93 14.57 -13.39
C SER A 297 8.75 13.90 -12.71
N THR A 298 8.86 12.61 -12.40
CA THR A 298 7.76 11.82 -11.85
C THR A 298 8.24 10.92 -10.70
N ILE A 299 7.52 10.96 -9.59
CA ILE A 299 7.69 10.03 -8.47
C ILE A 299 6.75 8.84 -8.68
N VAL A 300 7.34 7.65 -8.76
CA VAL A 300 6.60 6.38 -8.84
C VAL A 300 6.29 5.88 -7.45
N THR A 301 5.01 5.66 -7.17
CA THR A 301 4.53 5.05 -5.92
C THR A 301 4.04 3.63 -6.16
N LEU A 302 3.93 2.86 -5.09
CA LEU A 302 3.56 1.44 -5.08
C LEU A 302 2.65 1.14 -3.88
N CYS A 303 1.96 2.17 -3.40
CA CYS A 303 1.10 2.09 -2.22
C CYS A 303 0.15 3.28 -2.22
N PRO A 304 -1.17 3.04 -2.08
CA PRO A 304 -2.16 4.12 -2.03
C PRO A 304 -1.89 5.14 -0.91
N PHE A 305 -1.51 4.67 0.27
CA PHE A 305 -1.15 5.55 1.38
C PHE A 305 0.10 6.38 1.09
N CYS A 306 1.14 5.79 0.48
CA CYS A 306 2.33 6.54 0.11
C CYS A 306 2.03 7.60 -0.96
N ASN A 307 1.16 7.27 -1.93
CA ASN A 307 0.70 8.20 -2.95
C ASN A 307 -0.01 9.40 -2.30
N ALA A 308 -0.97 9.16 -1.40
CA ALA A 308 -1.69 10.20 -0.69
C ALA A 308 -0.75 11.10 0.13
N MET A 309 0.16 10.53 0.92
CA MET A 309 1.09 11.29 1.77
C MET A 309 2.06 12.16 0.99
N LEU A 310 2.60 11.64 -0.11
CA LEU A 310 3.53 12.39 -0.95
C LEU A 310 2.82 13.46 -1.79
N SER A 311 1.60 13.18 -2.25
CA SER A 311 0.77 14.15 -2.96
C SER A 311 0.34 15.31 -2.05
N ASP A 312 -0.04 15.00 -0.81
CA ASP A 312 -0.34 16.02 0.21
C ASP A 312 0.89 16.87 0.52
N ALA A 313 2.04 16.24 0.73
CA ALA A 313 3.31 16.95 0.95
C ALA A 313 3.69 17.87 -0.22
N ALA A 314 3.51 17.40 -1.47
CA ALA A 314 3.80 18.20 -2.66
C ALA A 314 2.88 19.43 -2.76
N ARG A 315 1.58 19.23 -2.46
CA ARG A 315 0.61 20.33 -2.41
C ARG A 315 0.95 21.34 -1.31
N THR A 316 1.22 20.87 -0.10
CA THR A 316 1.52 21.73 1.06
C THR A 316 2.81 22.54 0.87
N LYS A 317 3.82 21.95 0.20
CA LYS A 317 5.09 22.62 -0.11
C LYS A 317 5.11 23.34 -1.46
N GLU A 318 4.00 23.36 -2.17
CA GLU A 318 3.86 23.97 -3.50
C GLU A 318 4.90 23.44 -4.53
N ILE A 319 5.32 22.18 -4.35
CA ILE A 319 6.28 21.53 -5.25
C ILE A 319 5.54 20.91 -6.44
N LYS A 320 5.85 21.38 -7.63
CA LYS A 320 5.30 20.86 -8.89
C LYS A 320 6.07 19.64 -9.33
N ILE A 321 5.58 18.46 -9.00
CA ILE A 321 6.10 17.17 -9.44
C ILE A 321 4.94 16.20 -9.66
N GLU A 322 5.03 15.36 -10.67
CA GLU A 322 4.03 14.33 -10.90
C GLU A 322 4.24 13.16 -9.91
N ILE A 323 3.14 12.69 -9.28
CA ILE A 323 3.14 11.54 -8.38
C ILE A 323 2.11 10.54 -8.89
N LYS A 324 2.59 9.41 -9.40
CA LYS A 324 1.77 8.36 -10.01
C LYS A 324 2.12 6.99 -9.45
N ASP A 325 1.10 6.15 -9.39
CA ASP A 325 1.36 4.74 -9.11
C ASP A 325 1.93 4.03 -10.36
N LEU A 326 2.68 2.96 -10.13
CA LEU A 326 3.27 2.15 -11.20
C LEU A 326 2.23 1.67 -12.22
N ALA A 327 1.03 1.29 -11.74
CA ALA A 327 -0.06 0.84 -12.60
C ALA A 327 -0.52 1.93 -13.57
N GLU A 328 -0.63 3.18 -13.11
CA GLU A 328 -1.06 4.30 -13.96
C GLU A 328 -0.05 4.59 -15.06
N LEU A 329 1.25 4.60 -14.72
CA LEU A 329 2.33 4.83 -15.68
C LEU A 329 2.41 3.69 -16.71
N THR A 330 2.24 2.46 -16.24
CA THR A 330 2.21 1.27 -17.10
C THR A 330 1.04 1.34 -18.09
N LEU A 331 -0.17 1.63 -17.62
CA LEU A 331 -1.34 1.77 -18.48
C LEU A 331 -1.17 2.90 -19.51
N ALA A 332 -0.64 4.04 -19.09
CA ALA A 332 -0.36 5.16 -19.99
C ALA A 332 0.65 4.77 -21.09
N ALA A 333 1.66 3.96 -20.78
CA ALA A 333 2.61 3.46 -21.77
C ALA A 333 1.96 2.48 -22.76
N ILE A 334 1.16 1.52 -22.27
CA ILE A 334 0.41 0.57 -23.09
C ILE A 334 -0.46 1.31 -24.10
N ARG A 335 -1.23 2.31 -23.67
CA ARG A 335 -2.13 3.09 -24.53
C ARG A 335 -1.38 3.85 -25.63
N ARG A 336 -0.24 4.49 -25.29
CA ARG A 336 0.60 5.16 -26.29
C ARG A 336 1.09 4.20 -27.38
N ASN A 337 1.57 3.02 -26.98
CA ASN A 337 2.13 2.05 -27.90
C ASN A 337 1.05 1.43 -28.83
N SER A 338 -0.17 1.27 -28.33
CA SER A 338 -1.30 0.78 -29.16
C SER A 338 -1.68 1.76 -30.27
N HIS A 339 -1.59 3.07 -30.04
CA HIS A 339 -1.87 4.10 -31.03
C HIS A 339 -0.78 4.22 -32.10
N THR A 340 0.49 3.95 -31.76
CA THR A 340 1.60 4.00 -32.71
C THR A 340 1.67 2.77 -33.64
N SER A 341 0.97 1.69 -33.29
CA SER A 341 0.95 0.42 -34.03
C SER A 341 -0.16 0.34 -35.10
N GLN A 342 -1.04 1.35 -35.24
CA GLN A 342 -2.01 1.42 -36.31
C GLN A 342 -1.31 1.96 -37.56
N PRO A 343 -1.23 1.21 -38.70
CA PRO A 343 -0.73 1.73 -39.96
C PRO A 343 -1.63 2.88 -40.43
N LEU A 344 -1.02 3.97 -40.83
CA LEU A 344 -1.70 5.01 -41.60
C LEU A 344 -2.31 4.34 -42.83
N HIS A 345 -3.64 4.21 -42.84
CA HIS A 345 -4.33 3.89 -44.09
C HIS A 345 -4.10 5.05 -45.03
N ASP A 346 -3.16 4.89 -45.95
CA ASP A 346 -2.97 5.75 -47.09
C ASP A 346 -4.28 5.79 -47.89
N SER A 347 -5.01 6.88 -47.73
CA SER A 347 -6.10 7.25 -48.64
C SER A 347 -5.49 7.81 -49.90
N HIS A 348 -4.91 6.96 -50.74
CA HIS A 348 -4.76 7.27 -52.15
C HIS A 348 -6.02 6.80 -52.88
N SER A 349 -7.01 7.67 -52.90
CA SER A 349 -8.04 7.64 -53.93
C SER A 349 -7.44 8.30 -55.19
N SER A 350 -7.13 7.46 -56.14
CA SER A 350 -6.85 7.81 -57.52
C SER A 350 -8.06 8.51 -58.17
N LEU A 351 -7.77 9.60 -58.82
CA LEU A 351 -8.55 10.14 -59.91
C LEU A 351 -8.50 9.20 -61.13
#